data_8193cbfff4c618100ec786a332388a59
#
_entry.id   8193cbfff4c618100ec786a332388a59
#
_cell.length_a   1.000
_cell.length_b   1.000
_cell.length_c   1.000
_cell.angle_alpha   90.00
_cell.angle_beta   90.00
_cell.angle_gamma   90.00
#
_symmetry.space_group_name_H-M   'P 1'
#
loop_
_entity.id
_entity.type
_entity.pdbx_description
1 polymer ?
#
loop_
_entity_poly.entity_id
_entity_poly.type
_entity_poly.pdbx_seq_one_letter_code
_entity_poly.pdbx_strand_id
1 'polypeptide(L)'
;MNGVLPDSDIRNLIDNGVIRADAPVTSEQIQPASLDLRLSRTAYRLRASFLAGRGRRIADRLADFQMHQMDLSDGAVLERGCVYLIPLQERIALPAGMSAVANAKSSTGRLDLLTRLVTDDGTEFDRLPEGYDGPLYAEICPRSFSVLVRPG
;
A
#
# COMPACT_ATOMS: atom_id res chain seq x y z
N MET A 1 22.83 -0.30 13.51
CA MET A 1 22.28 -1.67 13.66
C MET A 1 21.68 -2.07 12.32
N ASN A 2 22.11 -3.15 11.70
CA ASN A 2 21.55 -3.64 10.45
C ASN A 2 20.64 -4.82 10.77
N GLY A 3 19.36 -4.77 10.39
CA GLY A 3 18.43 -5.86 10.64
C GLY A 3 16.98 -5.44 10.41
N VAL A 4 16.08 -6.40 10.59
CA VAL A 4 14.63 -6.19 10.52
C VAL A 4 14.17 -5.69 11.89
N LEU A 5 13.31 -4.68 11.90
CA LEU A 5 12.79 -4.10 13.15
C LEU A 5 11.76 -5.06 13.79
N PRO A 6 11.86 -5.32 15.10
CA PRO A 6 10.85 -6.05 15.85
C PRO A 6 9.60 -5.18 16.09
N ASP A 7 8.53 -5.80 16.57
CA ASP A 7 7.24 -5.14 16.86
C ASP A 7 7.38 -3.95 17.82
N SER A 8 8.28 -4.01 18.81
CA SER A 8 8.54 -2.91 19.72
C SER A 8 9.06 -1.66 19.01
N ASP A 9 9.93 -1.83 18.03
CA ASP A 9 10.46 -0.71 17.25
C ASP A 9 9.41 -0.18 16.27
N ILE A 10 8.58 -1.05 15.70
CA ILE A 10 7.43 -0.63 14.87
C ILE A 10 6.46 0.23 15.70
N ARG A 11 6.16 -0.14 16.95
CA ARG A 11 5.36 0.67 17.88
C ARG A 11 5.99 2.04 18.11
N ASN A 12 7.29 2.08 18.36
CA ASN A 12 8.01 3.33 18.52
C ASN A 12 7.92 4.23 17.27
N LEU A 13 7.97 3.66 16.06
CA LEU A 13 7.79 4.43 14.82
C LEU A 13 6.38 5.02 14.70
N ILE A 14 5.36 4.31 15.17
CA ILE A 14 3.98 4.80 15.22
C ILE A 14 3.85 5.92 16.25
N ASP A 15 4.34 5.71 17.47
CA ASP A 15 4.25 6.67 18.58
C ASP A 15 5.00 7.98 18.26
N ASN A 16 6.09 7.89 17.54
CA ASN A 16 6.88 9.04 17.09
C ASN A 16 6.38 9.67 15.78
N GLY A 17 5.27 9.19 15.23
CA GLY A 17 4.66 9.75 14.01
C GLY A 17 5.45 9.52 12.73
N VAL A 18 6.39 8.58 12.71
CA VAL A 18 7.06 8.10 11.48
C VAL A 18 6.08 7.31 10.62
N ILE A 19 5.24 6.49 11.26
CA ILE A 19 4.10 5.82 10.64
C ILE A 19 2.84 6.54 11.11
N ARG A 20 2.04 7.06 10.18
CA ARG A 20 0.77 7.74 10.44
C ARG A 20 -0.33 7.04 9.65
N ALA A 21 -1.56 7.11 10.11
CA ALA A 21 -2.69 6.55 9.40
C ALA A 21 -3.94 7.42 9.57
N ASP A 22 -4.89 7.31 8.62
CA ASP A 22 -6.17 8.03 8.67
C ASP A 22 -7.03 7.60 9.88
N ALA A 23 -6.92 6.33 10.25
CA ALA A 23 -7.49 5.79 11.48
C ALA A 23 -6.36 5.19 12.34
N PRO A 24 -6.49 5.21 13.69
CA PRO A 24 -5.45 4.69 14.57
C PRO A 24 -5.00 3.28 14.17
N VAL A 25 -3.69 3.04 14.20
CA VAL A 25 -3.12 1.71 13.98
C VAL A 25 -3.53 0.81 15.15
N THR A 26 -4.08 -0.36 14.83
CA THR A 26 -4.51 -1.33 15.84
C THR A 26 -3.38 -2.29 16.19
N SER A 27 -3.47 -2.90 17.38
CA SER A 27 -2.50 -3.91 17.80
C SER A 27 -2.45 -5.13 16.87
N GLU A 28 -3.57 -5.46 16.22
CA GLU A 28 -3.70 -6.59 15.30
C GLU A 28 -2.92 -6.39 13.99
N GLN A 29 -2.67 -5.15 13.60
CA GLN A 29 -1.84 -4.83 12.43
C GLN A 29 -0.36 -5.06 12.69
N ILE A 30 0.08 -5.01 13.95
CA ILE A 30 1.49 -5.11 14.31
C ILE A 30 1.87 -6.59 14.47
N GLN A 31 2.66 -7.08 13.55
CA GLN A 31 3.19 -8.43 13.52
C GLN A 31 4.61 -8.45 14.16
N PRO A 32 5.20 -9.60 14.46
CA PRO A 32 6.52 -9.68 15.14
C PRO A 32 7.64 -8.89 14.44
N ALA A 33 7.57 -8.70 13.13
CA ALA A 33 8.59 -8.00 12.33
C ALA A 33 8.01 -7.28 11.10
N SER A 34 6.72 -6.96 11.11
CA SER A 34 6.05 -6.24 10.01
C SER A 34 4.80 -5.53 10.48
N LEU A 35 4.27 -4.65 9.63
CA LEU A 35 3.00 -3.97 9.81
C LEU A 35 2.05 -4.31 8.67
N ASP A 36 0.86 -4.80 8.99
CA ASP A 36 -0.21 -4.99 8.03
C ASP A 36 -0.84 -3.64 7.67
N LEU A 37 -0.93 -3.34 6.37
CA LEU A 37 -1.46 -2.08 5.86
C LEU A 37 -2.92 -2.25 5.44
N ARG A 38 -3.68 -1.14 5.48
CA ARG A 38 -5.13 -1.13 5.25
C ARG A 38 -5.49 -0.33 4.01
N LEU A 39 -6.46 -0.80 3.25
CA LEU A 39 -7.05 -0.05 2.15
C LEU A 39 -7.79 1.18 2.67
N SER A 40 -7.68 2.30 1.97
CA SER A 40 -8.53 3.47 2.19
C SER A 40 -9.88 3.32 1.49
N ARG A 41 -10.67 4.40 1.44
CA ARG A 41 -12.06 4.36 0.93
C ARG A 41 -12.20 4.43 -0.57
N THR A 42 -11.14 4.78 -1.29
CA THR A 42 -11.19 5.02 -2.73
C THR A 42 -10.34 4.01 -3.47
N ALA A 43 -10.86 3.44 -4.54
CA ALA A 43 -10.11 2.64 -5.48
C ALA A 43 -10.19 3.27 -6.88
N TYR A 44 -9.12 3.15 -7.64
CA TYR A 44 -9.06 3.59 -9.03
C TYR A 44 -8.86 2.38 -9.94
N ARG A 45 -9.80 2.12 -10.84
CA ARG A 45 -9.57 1.15 -11.90
C ARG A 45 -8.62 1.75 -12.93
N LEU A 46 -7.58 1.00 -13.26
CA LEU A 46 -6.54 1.44 -14.19
C LEU A 46 -6.64 0.70 -15.51
N ARG A 47 -6.24 1.40 -16.60
CA ARG A 47 -6.08 0.77 -17.91
C ARG A 47 -4.78 -0.03 -18.03
N ALA A 48 -3.78 0.27 -17.20
CA ALA A 48 -2.50 -0.42 -17.14
C ALA A 48 -1.83 -0.19 -15.78
N SER A 49 -0.99 -1.12 -15.37
CA SER A 49 -0.05 -0.95 -14.27
C SER A 49 0.96 0.15 -14.57
N PHE A 50 1.35 0.93 -13.56
CA PHE A 50 2.38 1.96 -13.73
C PHE A 50 3.17 2.20 -12.44
N LEU A 51 4.36 2.72 -12.60
CA LEU A 51 5.20 3.27 -11.53
C LEU A 51 5.27 4.79 -11.67
N ALA A 52 5.43 5.51 -10.55
CA ALA A 52 5.54 6.95 -10.58
C ALA A 52 6.73 7.41 -11.42
N GLY A 53 7.88 6.77 -11.20
CA GLY A 53 9.15 7.21 -11.75
C GLY A 53 9.79 8.31 -10.92
N ARG A 54 11.08 8.50 -11.05
CA ARG A 54 11.86 9.48 -10.27
C ARG A 54 11.31 10.89 -10.41
N GLY A 55 11.21 11.60 -9.29
CA GLY A 55 10.74 12.98 -9.22
C GLY A 55 9.24 13.14 -9.50
N ARG A 56 8.46 12.07 -9.48
CA ARG A 56 7.02 12.11 -9.79
C ARG A 56 6.19 11.48 -8.69
N ARG A 57 5.00 12.03 -8.49
CA ARG A 57 4.01 11.45 -7.57
C ARG A 57 3.02 10.57 -8.34
N ILE A 58 2.51 9.55 -7.66
CA ILE A 58 1.44 8.69 -8.18
C ILE A 58 0.22 9.53 -8.56
N ALA A 59 -0.18 10.47 -7.70
CA ALA A 59 -1.34 11.33 -7.92
C ALA A 59 -1.24 12.15 -9.21
N ASP A 60 -0.05 12.61 -9.59
CA ASP A 60 0.15 13.41 -10.81
C ASP A 60 0.04 12.56 -12.08
N ARG A 61 0.32 11.26 -11.98
CA ARG A 61 0.25 10.31 -13.09
C ARG A 61 -1.09 9.58 -13.20
N LEU A 62 -1.85 9.58 -12.13
CA LEU A 62 -3.09 8.80 -12.04
C LEU A 62 -4.08 9.16 -13.16
N ALA A 63 -4.19 10.44 -13.50
CA ALA A 63 -5.10 10.91 -14.56
C ALA A 63 -4.84 10.25 -15.92
N ASP A 64 -3.59 9.88 -16.24
CA ASP A 64 -3.25 9.23 -17.51
C ASP A 64 -3.65 7.75 -17.56
N PHE A 65 -3.82 7.11 -16.39
CA PHE A 65 -4.05 5.67 -16.26
C PHE A 65 -5.44 5.31 -15.74
N GLN A 66 -6.08 6.23 -15.03
CA GLN A 66 -7.38 6.02 -14.43
C GLN A 66 -8.48 5.86 -15.48
N MET A 67 -9.32 4.83 -15.33
CA MET A 67 -10.55 4.64 -16.10
C MET A 67 -11.75 5.20 -15.33
N HIS A 68 -11.90 4.82 -14.07
CA HIS A 68 -12.91 5.36 -13.15
C HIS A 68 -12.49 5.15 -11.70
N GLN A 69 -13.19 5.86 -10.83
CA GLN A 69 -13.03 5.82 -9.38
C GLN A 69 -14.20 5.06 -8.75
N MET A 70 -13.93 4.34 -7.67
CA MET A 70 -14.90 3.56 -6.91
C MET A 70 -14.85 3.93 -5.44
N ASP A 71 -15.99 3.99 -4.77
CA ASP A 71 -16.09 4.10 -3.32
C ASP A 71 -16.15 2.70 -2.70
N LEU A 72 -15.25 2.42 -1.76
CA LEU A 72 -15.18 1.16 -1.04
C LEU A 72 -15.96 1.15 0.28
N SER A 73 -16.57 2.25 0.69
CA SER A 73 -17.17 2.41 2.03
C SER A 73 -18.17 1.30 2.37
N ASP A 74 -19.03 0.95 1.43
CA ASP A 74 -19.99 -0.15 1.57
C ASP A 74 -19.51 -1.47 0.96
N GLY A 75 -18.29 -1.48 0.47
CA GLY A 75 -17.70 -2.57 -0.28
C GLY A 75 -17.87 -2.40 -1.79
N ALA A 76 -16.85 -2.76 -2.53
CA ALA A 76 -16.89 -2.79 -3.99
C ALA A 76 -16.18 -4.04 -4.52
N VAL A 77 -16.61 -4.49 -5.69
CA VAL A 77 -16.04 -5.67 -6.35
C VAL A 77 -14.85 -5.26 -7.20
N LEU A 78 -13.71 -5.86 -6.94
CA LEU A 78 -12.57 -5.84 -7.84
C LEU A 78 -12.72 -6.99 -8.83
N GLU A 79 -12.88 -6.69 -10.09
CA GLU A 79 -13.14 -7.68 -11.14
C GLU A 79 -11.87 -8.44 -11.51
N ARG A 80 -12.03 -9.73 -11.78
CA ARG A 80 -10.94 -10.58 -12.27
C ARG A 80 -10.26 -10.00 -13.51
N GLY A 81 -8.93 -10.00 -13.50
CA GLY A 81 -8.11 -9.53 -14.62
C GLY A 81 -7.99 -8.02 -14.76
N CYS A 82 -8.64 -7.26 -13.88
CA CYS A 82 -8.58 -5.81 -13.88
C CYS A 82 -7.56 -5.30 -12.85
N VAL A 83 -6.87 -4.22 -13.18
CA VAL A 83 -5.87 -3.60 -12.31
C VAL A 83 -6.51 -2.42 -11.56
N TYR A 84 -6.29 -2.39 -10.27
CA TYR A 84 -6.78 -1.33 -9.38
C TYR A 84 -5.62 -0.73 -8.59
N LEU A 85 -5.66 0.59 -8.41
CA LEU A 85 -4.79 1.30 -7.48
C LEU A 85 -5.63 1.80 -6.32
N ILE A 86 -5.22 1.46 -5.10
CA ILE A 86 -5.94 1.85 -3.89
C ILE A 86 -4.96 2.53 -2.96
N PRO A 87 -5.17 3.82 -2.60
CA PRO A 87 -4.40 4.45 -1.54
C PRO A 87 -4.52 3.65 -0.25
N LEU A 88 -3.46 3.56 0.51
CA LEU A 88 -3.48 2.94 1.84
C LEU A 88 -3.78 4.01 2.90
N GLN A 89 -4.32 3.57 4.04
CA GLN A 89 -4.57 4.47 5.16
C GLN A 89 -3.27 4.93 5.81
N GLU A 90 -2.24 4.11 5.73
CA GLU A 90 -0.92 4.37 6.30
C GLU A 90 -0.08 5.23 5.35
N ARG A 91 0.66 6.13 5.98
CA ARG A 91 1.66 7.03 5.39
C ARG A 91 2.95 6.88 6.20
N ILE A 92 4.10 7.00 5.56
CA ILE A 92 5.37 6.77 6.23
C ILE A 92 6.35 7.91 5.93
N ALA A 93 7.15 8.28 6.94
CA ALA A 93 8.24 9.24 6.83
C ALA A 93 9.50 8.61 7.45
N LEU A 94 10.17 7.76 6.67
CA LEU A 94 11.35 7.03 7.15
C LEU A 94 12.51 7.99 7.42
N PRO A 95 13.21 7.86 8.56
CA PRO A 95 14.45 8.59 8.78
C PRO A 95 15.56 8.10 7.85
N ALA A 96 16.62 8.91 7.73
CA ALA A 96 17.85 8.51 7.05
C ALA A 96 18.40 7.20 7.67
N GLY A 97 18.92 6.32 6.83
CA GLY A 97 19.42 5.02 7.24
C GLY A 97 18.34 3.92 7.38
N MET A 98 17.09 4.24 7.15
CA MET A 98 15.99 3.28 7.20
C MET A 98 15.29 3.17 5.85
N SER A 99 15.11 1.94 5.37
CA SER A 99 14.34 1.59 4.19
C SER A 99 13.30 0.54 4.55
N ALA A 100 12.35 0.26 3.66
CA ALA A 100 11.37 -0.80 3.90
C ALA A 100 11.11 -1.60 2.62
N VAL A 101 10.61 -2.82 2.82
CA VAL A 101 10.10 -3.69 1.75
C VAL A 101 8.69 -4.13 2.09
N ALA A 102 7.89 -4.35 1.06
CA ALA A 102 6.53 -4.85 1.22
C ALA A 102 6.37 -6.22 0.56
N ASN A 103 5.42 -6.98 1.05
CA ASN A 103 4.97 -8.23 0.46
C ASN A 103 3.45 -8.33 0.55
N ALA A 104 2.84 -9.04 -0.39
CA ALA A 104 1.45 -9.42 -0.23
C ALA A 104 1.29 -10.31 1.02
N LYS A 105 0.24 -10.06 1.80
CA LYS A 105 -0.11 -10.93 2.92
C LYS A 105 -0.43 -12.35 2.39
N SER A 106 -0.02 -13.39 3.12
CA SER A 106 -0.20 -14.78 2.67
C SER A 106 -1.67 -15.14 2.42
N SER A 107 -2.59 -14.60 3.23
CA SER A 107 -4.04 -14.77 3.02
C SER A 107 -4.52 -14.16 1.71
N THR A 108 -3.96 -13.02 1.31
CA THR A 108 -4.22 -12.36 0.02
C THR A 108 -3.69 -13.21 -1.14
N GLY A 109 -2.48 -13.75 -0.99
CA GLY A 109 -1.91 -14.65 -1.99
C GLY A 109 -2.71 -15.93 -2.19
N ARG A 110 -3.32 -16.50 -1.15
CA ARG A 110 -4.21 -17.67 -1.24
C ARG A 110 -5.49 -17.40 -2.03
N LEU A 111 -5.91 -16.16 -2.13
CA LEU A 111 -7.04 -15.74 -2.97
C LEU A 111 -6.60 -15.40 -4.40
N ASP A 112 -5.35 -15.67 -4.76
CA ASP A 112 -4.76 -15.33 -6.06
C ASP A 112 -4.95 -13.84 -6.42
N LEU A 113 -4.78 -12.98 -5.41
CA LEU A 113 -4.75 -11.53 -5.54
C LEU A 113 -3.29 -11.09 -5.75
N LEU A 114 -2.94 -10.73 -6.96
CA LEU A 114 -1.66 -10.06 -7.20
C LEU A 114 -1.71 -8.69 -6.53
N THR A 115 -0.90 -8.50 -5.49
CA THR A 115 -0.85 -7.25 -4.73
C THR A 115 0.58 -6.75 -4.69
N ARG A 116 0.80 -5.50 -5.06
CA ARG A 116 2.10 -4.85 -5.06
C ARG A 116 2.01 -3.48 -4.42
N LEU A 117 3.05 -3.09 -3.68
CA LEU A 117 3.15 -1.74 -3.16
C LEU A 117 3.71 -0.80 -4.22
N VAL A 118 3.10 0.38 -4.35
CA VAL A 118 3.53 1.46 -5.23
C VAL A 118 3.70 2.72 -4.39
N THR A 119 4.73 3.49 -4.67
CA THR A 119 5.08 4.72 -3.94
C THR A 119 5.33 5.89 -4.88
N ASP A 120 5.26 7.09 -4.34
CA ASP A 120 5.78 8.26 -5.03
C ASP A 120 7.29 8.09 -5.28
N ASP A 121 7.82 8.71 -6.31
CA ASP A 121 9.22 8.60 -6.73
C ASP A 121 9.70 7.15 -7.02
N GLY A 122 8.78 6.19 -7.00
CA GLY A 122 9.05 4.75 -7.10
C GLY A 122 9.44 4.32 -8.51
N THR A 123 10.55 3.58 -8.61
CA THR A 123 11.02 2.92 -9.83
C THR A 123 10.92 1.39 -9.75
N GLU A 124 10.52 0.87 -8.60
CA GLU A 124 10.34 -0.55 -8.31
C GLU A 124 9.06 -0.75 -7.51
N PHE A 125 8.44 -1.93 -7.65
CA PHE A 125 7.38 -2.37 -6.76
C PHE A 125 7.95 -2.85 -5.41
N ASP A 126 7.14 -2.79 -4.37
CA ASP A 126 7.38 -3.41 -3.06
C ASP A 126 8.62 -2.88 -2.33
N ARG A 127 9.09 -1.69 -2.69
CA ARG A 127 10.28 -1.11 -2.12
C ARG A 127 10.10 0.36 -1.77
N LEU A 128 10.48 0.72 -0.53
CA LEU A 128 10.61 2.09 -0.06
C LEU A 128 12.09 2.39 0.10
N PRO A 129 12.62 3.36 -0.64
CA PRO A 129 14.02 3.73 -0.50
C PRO A 129 14.29 4.35 0.88
N GLU A 130 15.56 4.44 1.23
CA GLU A 130 16.00 5.11 2.44
C GLU A 130 15.48 6.55 2.50
N GLY A 131 14.95 6.93 3.67
CA GLY A 131 14.42 8.27 3.88
C GLY A 131 13.13 8.60 3.14
N TYR A 132 12.41 7.60 2.63
CA TYR A 132 11.13 7.83 1.94
C TYR A 132 10.14 8.54 2.85
N ASP A 133 9.55 9.63 2.37
CA ASP A 133 8.45 10.35 3.02
C ASP A 133 7.29 10.50 2.03
N GLY A 134 6.18 9.84 2.27
CA GLY A 134 5.05 9.91 1.36
C GLY A 134 3.91 8.94 1.64
N PRO A 135 2.87 9.00 0.80
CA PRO A 135 1.76 8.07 0.81
C PRO A 135 2.16 6.70 0.26
N LEU A 136 1.38 5.70 0.63
CA LEU A 136 1.51 4.33 0.15
C LEU A 136 0.29 3.94 -0.66
N TYR A 137 0.48 3.12 -1.69
CA TYR A 137 -0.59 2.63 -2.55
C TYR A 137 -0.46 1.12 -2.77
N ALA A 138 -1.58 0.42 -2.80
CA ALA A 138 -1.63 -0.97 -3.25
C ALA A 138 -2.13 -1.02 -4.70
N GLU A 139 -1.36 -1.65 -5.58
CA GLU A 139 -1.84 -2.11 -6.87
C GLU A 139 -2.36 -3.54 -6.70
N ILE A 140 -3.63 -3.78 -7.05
CA ILE A 140 -4.29 -5.07 -6.86
C ILE A 140 -4.88 -5.55 -8.18
N CYS A 141 -4.62 -6.81 -8.53
CA CYS A 141 -5.23 -7.48 -9.66
C CYS A 141 -5.71 -8.89 -9.24
N PRO A 142 -7.03 -9.11 -9.11
CA PRO A 142 -7.57 -10.45 -8.90
C PRO A 142 -7.31 -11.31 -10.13
N ARG A 143 -6.75 -12.51 -9.95
CA ARG A 143 -6.33 -13.38 -11.06
C ARG A 143 -7.33 -14.49 -11.36
N SER A 144 -7.88 -15.13 -10.34
CA SER A 144 -8.74 -16.29 -10.49
C SER A 144 -10.23 -15.97 -10.44
N PHE A 145 -10.66 -15.08 -9.57
CA PHE A 145 -12.07 -14.68 -9.40
C PHE A 145 -12.15 -13.23 -8.89
N SER A 146 -13.30 -12.61 -9.08
CA SER A 146 -13.58 -11.26 -8.58
C SER A 146 -13.74 -11.31 -7.06
N VAL A 147 -13.30 -10.25 -6.37
CA VAL A 147 -13.32 -10.17 -4.91
C VAL A 147 -14.02 -8.91 -4.43
N LEU A 148 -14.76 -9.03 -3.34
CA LEU A 148 -15.33 -7.89 -2.63
C LEU A 148 -14.31 -7.38 -1.63
N VAL A 149 -14.02 -6.08 -1.67
CA VAL A 149 -13.12 -5.39 -0.73
C VAL A 149 -13.81 -4.24 -0.02
N ARG A 150 -13.31 -3.91 1.17
CA ARG A 150 -13.75 -2.78 2.00
C ARG A 150 -12.54 -2.03 2.55
N PRO A 151 -12.71 -0.78 3.04
CA PRO A 151 -11.67 -0.09 3.80
C PRO A 151 -11.25 -0.89 5.04
N GLY A 152 -9.99 -0.80 5.38
CA GLY A 152 -9.44 -1.57 6.51
C GLY A 152 -9.07 -2.99 6.11
#